data_cd1dcd89902fd695fb30cf7f45f4172c
#
_entry.id   cd1dcd89902fd695fb30cf7f45f4172c
#
_cell.length_a   1.000
_cell.length_b   1.000
_cell.length_c   1.000
_cell.angle_alpha   90.00
_cell.angle_beta   90.00
_cell.angle_gamma   90.00
#
_symmetry.space_group_name_H-M   'P 1'
#
loop_
_entity.id
_entity.type
_entity.pdbx_description
1 polymer ?
#
loop_
_entity_poly.entity_id
_entity_poly.type
_entity_poly.pdbx_seq_one_letter_code
_entity_poly.pdbx_strand_id
1 'polypeptide(L)'
;MSGPGDFDRVAGLDRLADTDFDVLVVGGGITGVGVALDAASRGLRTALVERGDFASGTSSKSSKLVHGGLRYLQQREIRLVYQALRERQILRRTAPHLVHVLPFLIPIFTKDGLMNRRLARALGGAMWGYDLTGGLRIGKRHKRLTTDEAMAHMPTLRRERIAGAYLYYDAQTDDARLVLEVARTAALDHGATVVNRTRLTAITKDAAGKVTGATVEADGRSIEVRAKVVVNATGVWSDDVRALDEGEHPDSIRPAKGVHITVPWDLVRNDIAAVIPVPGDKRSVFVVRWGDSTYIGTTDTDYEGDVDEPMCTREDVEYLLRAINGAIEGTITAADITGTWAGLRPLVKAAGNARTADLSRMHKVTSSGTGVISINGGKLTTYREMAA
;
A
#
# COMPACT_ATOMS: atom_id res chain seq x y z
N MET A 1 -6.90 -25.99 21.03
CA MET A 1 -6.19 -24.72 21.19
C MET A 1 -4.74 -25.03 20.87
N SER A 2 -4.25 -24.53 19.74
CA SER A 2 -2.81 -24.57 19.41
C SER A 2 -2.07 -23.82 20.52
N GLY A 3 -0.98 -24.40 21.03
CA GLY A 3 -0.11 -23.72 21.99
C GLY A 3 0.43 -22.39 21.42
N PRO A 4 1.10 -21.56 22.25
CA PRO A 4 1.71 -20.34 21.77
C PRO A 4 2.65 -20.70 20.61
N GLY A 5 2.41 -20.08 19.44
CA GLY A 5 3.25 -20.22 18.27
C GLY A 5 4.63 -19.62 18.51
N ASP A 6 5.56 -19.92 17.67
CA ASP A 6 6.84 -19.23 17.62
C ASP A 6 7.01 -18.45 16.32
N PHE A 7 7.93 -17.52 16.31
CA PHE A 7 8.34 -16.76 15.12
C PHE A 7 9.80 -17.10 14.79
N ASP A 8 10.09 -18.42 14.80
CA ASP A 8 11.40 -18.98 14.52
C ASP A 8 11.44 -19.58 13.11
N ARG A 9 12.36 -19.12 12.29
CA ARG A 9 12.47 -19.53 10.88
C ARG A 9 12.91 -20.98 10.75
N VAL A 10 13.84 -21.47 11.59
CA VAL A 10 14.37 -22.84 11.50
C VAL A 10 13.27 -23.83 11.84
N ALA A 11 12.63 -23.64 13.01
CA ALA A 11 11.48 -24.44 13.41
C ALA A 11 10.32 -24.34 12.41
N GLY A 12 10.14 -23.17 11.79
CA GLY A 12 9.15 -22.96 10.73
C GLY A 12 9.41 -23.81 9.50
N LEU A 13 10.66 -23.92 9.03
CA LEU A 13 11.04 -24.76 7.89
C LEU A 13 10.78 -26.26 8.17
N ASP A 14 11.06 -26.73 9.39
CA ASP A 14 10.80 -28.12 9.76
C ASP A 14 9.28 -28.38 9.79
N ARG A 15 8.48 -27.44 10.36
CA ARG A 15 7.02 -27.56 10.33
C ARG A 15 6.42 -27.55 8.92
N LEU A 16 7.02 -26.83 7.95
CA LEU A 16 6.55 -26.88 6.56
C LEU A 16 6.61 -28.29 5.97
N ALA A 17 7.62 -29.08 6.34
CA ALA A 17 7.78 -30.46 5.87
C ALA A 17 6.83 -31.45 6.57
N ASP A 18 6.64 -31.26 7.88
CA ASP A 18 6.04 -32.28 8.76
C ASP A 18 4.52 -32.06 8.99
N THR A 19 3.97 -30.93 8.60
CA THR A 19 2.58 -30.57 8.91
C THR A 19 1.68 -30.59 7.66
N ASP A 20 0.47 -31.15 7.81
CA ASP A 20 -0.60 -30.98 6.81
C ASP A 20 -1.35 -29.69 7.11
N PHE A 21 -1.25 -28.70 6.25
CA PHE A 21 -1.91 -27.42 6.40
C PHE A 21 -3.32 -27.39 5.81
N ASP A 22 -4.19 -26.56 6.35
CA ASP A 22 -5.47 -26.26 5.73
C ASP A 22 -5.29 -25.17 4.65
N VAL A 23 -4.38 -24.20 4.91
CA VAL A 23 -4.11 -23.09 4.00
C VAL A 23 -2.60 -22.85 3.90
N LEU A 24 -2.07 -22.81 2.68
CA LEU A 24 -0.75 -22.29 2.36
C LEU A 24 -0.89 -20.94 1.67
N VAL A 25 -0.33 -19.89 2.24
CA VAL A 25 -0.29 -18.54 1.67
C VAL A 25 1.08 -18.29 1.04
N VAL A 26 1.11 -17.87 -0.21
CA VAL A 26 2.32 -17.51 -0.94
C VAL A 26 2.40 -15.99 -1.07
N GLY A 27 3.44 -15.37 -0.49
CA GLY A 27 3.70 -13.94 -0.48
C GLY A 27 3.54 -13.30 0.90
N GLY A 28 4.61 -12.69 1.41
CA GLY A 28 4.72 -12.05 2.72
C GLY A 28 4.46 -10.53 2.71
N GLY A 29 3.71 -10.03 1.73
CA GLY A 29 3.19 -8.66 1.72
C GLY A 29 1.95 -8.51 2.60
N ILE A 30 1.42 -7.29 2.71
CA ILE A 30 0.27 -6.99 3.61
C ILE A 30 -0.96 -7.87 3.33
N THR A 31 -1.19 -8.25 2.07
CA THR A 31 -2.30 -9.14 1.70
C THR A 31 -2.08 -10.54 2.25
N GLY A 32 -0.90 -11.14 1.99
CA GLY A 32 -0.62 -12.51 2.42
C GLY A 32 -0.56 -12.65 3.93
N VAL A 33 0.12 -11.74 4.65
CA VAL A 33 0.13 -11.79 6.13
C VAL A 33 -1.27 -11.57 6.70
N GLY A 34 -2.11 -10.76 6.03
CA GLY A 34 -3.51 -10.59 6.39
C GLY A 34 -4.31 -11.88 6.25
N VAL A 35 -4.16 -12.59 5.12
CA VAL A 35 -4.79 -13.90 4.88
C VAL A 35 -4.30 -14.92 5.91
N ALA A 36 -2.99 -14.97 6.19
CA ALA A 36 -2.45 -15.89 7.19
C ALA A 36 -3.03 -15.62 8.58
N LEU A 37 -3.14 -14.34 8.98
CA LEU A 37 -3.75 -13.96 10.24
C LEU A 37 -5.23 -14.33 10.30
N ASP A 38 -6.00 -14.01 9.27
CA ASP A 38 -7.45 -14.30 9.25
C ASP A 38 -7.72 -15.81 9.31
N ALA A 39 -7.03 -16.60 8.48
CA ALA A 39 -7.15 -18.04 8.45
C ALA A 39 -6.75 -18.70 9.80
N ALA A 40 -5.59 -18.32 10.35
CA ALA A 40 -5.12 -18.86 11.62
C ALA A 40 -6.03 -18.47 12.80
N SER A 41 -6.54 -17.23 12.82
CA SER A 41 -7.49 -16.76 13.84
C SER A 41 -8.82 -17.51 13.84
N ARG A 42 -9.19 -18.12 12.71
CA ARG A 42 -10.35 -19.00 12.57
C ARG A 42 -10.05 -20.46 12.95
N GLY A 43 -8.82 -20.76 13.40
CA GLY A 43 -8.39 -22.10 13.81
C GLY A 43 -7.92 -22.99 12.65
N LEU A 44 -7.70 -22.46 11.46
CA LEU A 44 -7.13 -23.22 10.34
C LEU A 44 -5.61 -23.34 10.52
N ARG A 45 -5.07 -24.55 10.29
CA ARG A 45 -3.63 -24.75 10.25
C ARG A 45 -3.07 -24.03 9.01
N THR A 46 -2.34 -22.95 9.24
CA THR A 46 -1.94 -22.02 8.21
C THR A 46 -0.42 -21.92 8.11
N ALA A 47 0.11 -22.03 6.88
CA ALA A 47 1.48 -21.69 6.55
C ALA A 47 1.51 -20.44 5.65
N LEU A 48 2.57 -19.63 5.80
CA LEU A 48 2.90 -18.55 4.88
C LEU A 48 4.37 -18.65 4.50
N VAL A 49 4.65 -18.57 3.20
CA VAL A 49 5.99 -18.51 2.65
C VAL A 49 6.24 -17.23 1.87
N GLU A 50 7.40 -16.62 2.06
CA GLU A 50 7.85 -15.41 1.36
C GLU A 50 9.24 -15.65 0.74
N ARG A 51 9.41 -15.35 -0.55
CA ARG A 51 10.67 -15.61 -1.27
C ARG A 51 11.83 -14.71 -0.81
N GLY A 52 11.54 -13.48 -0.43
CA GLY A 52 12.50 -12.50 0.08
C GLY A 52 12.34 -12.30 1.57
N ASP A 53 12.25 -11.04 1.99
CA ASP A 53 11.85 -10.68 3.35
C ASP A 53 10.42 -10.15 3.39
N PHE A 54 9.80 -10.18 4.56
CA PHE A 54 8.45 -9.65 4.73
C PHE A 54 8.38 -8.20 4.27
N ALA A 55 7.29 -7.86 3.59
CA ALA A 55 7.05 -6.54 3.00
C ALA A 55 8.03 -6.10 1.90
N SER A 56 8.98 -6.91 1.45
CA SER A 56 10.03 -6.50 0.49
C SER A 56 9.52 -5.94 -0.83
N GLY A 57 8.31 -6.33 -1.25
CA GLY A 57 7.64 -5.80 -2.44
C GLY A 57 6.95 -4.44 -2.18
N THR A 58 5.73 -4.28 -2.68
CA THR A 58 4.92 -3.05 -2.60
C THR A 58 4.67 -2.58 -1.16
N SER A 59 4.63 -3.51 -0.21
CA SER A 59 4.16 -3.28 1.16
C SER A 59 5.14 -2.49 2.06
N SER A 60 6.39 -2.27 1.64
CA SER A 60 7.34 -1.34 2.30
C SER A 60 7.63 -0.10 1.47
N LYS A 61 7.13 -0.06 0.23
CA LYS A 61 7.41 0.97 -0.77
C LYS A 61 6.17 1.83 -1.06
N SER A 62 5.24 1.91 -0.09
CA SER A 62 4.03 2.71 -0.18
C SER A 62 4.25 4.17 0.24
N SER A 63 3.21 4.98 0.21
CA SER A 63 3.24 6.34 0.79
C SER A 63 3.12 6.33 2.33
N LYS A 64 3.22 5.18 2.99
CA LYS A 64 3.16 5.00 4.46
C LYS A 64 1.90 5.60 5.11
N LEU A 65 0.79 5.57 4.37
CA LEU A 65 -0.49 6.15 4.77
C LEU A 65 -1.58 5.08 4.91
N VAL A 66 -2.35 5.20 5.97
CA VAL A 66 -3.61 4.49 6.19
C VAL A 66 -4.73 5.50 6.01
N HIS A 67 -5.27 5.60 4.79
CA HIS A 67 -6.10 6.73 4.38
C HIS A 67 -7.34 6.31 3.59
N GLY A 68 -8.38 7.14 3.66
CA GLY A 68 -9.62 6.94 2.91
C GLY A 68 -9.47 7.20 1.40
N GLY A 69 -8.48 8.01 1.02
CA GLY A 69 -8.26 8.37 -0.38
C GLY A 69 -9.26 9.40 -0.90
N LEU A 70 -9.14 10.64 -0.44
CA LEU A 70 -9.99 11.77 -0.83
C LEU A 70 -10.17 11.91 -2.36
N ARG A 71 -9.13 11.58 -3.15
CA ARG A 71 -9.18 11.59 -4.62
C ARG A 71 -10.27 10.67 -5.18
N TYR A 72 -10.57 9.56 -4.52
CA TYR A 72 -11.60 8.61 -5.00
C TYR A 72 -13.02 9.14 -4.85
N LEU A 73 -13.26 10.11 -3.96
CA LEU A 73 -14.53 10.85 -3.95
C LEU A 73 -14.75 11.62 -5.25
N GLN A 74 -13.68 12.19 -5.82
CA GLN A 74 -13.74 12.88 -7.12
C GLN A 74 -14.05 11.90 -8.26
N GLN A 75 -13.65 10.64 -8.12
CA GLN A 75 -13.91 9.54 -9.06
C GLN A 75 -15.27 8.84 -8.79
N ARG A 76 -16.05 9.33 -7.80
CA ARG A 76 -17.34 8.78 -7.35
C ARG A 76 -17.25 7.33 -6.79
N GLU A 77 -16.07 6.87 -6.39
CA GLU A 77 -15.87 5.57 -5.73
C GLU A 77 -16.21 5.65 -4.23
N ILE A 78 -17.44 6.07 -3.90
CA ILE A 78 -17.89 6.34 -2.52
C ILE A 78 -17.78 5.09 -1.64
N ARG A 79 -18.10 3.90 -2.19
CA ARG A 79 -18.01 2.62 -1.47
C ARG A 79 -16.58 2.34 -1.03
N LEU A 80 -15.60 2.54 -1.92
CA LEU A 80 -14.18 2.34 -1.62
C LEU A 80 -13.68 3.29 -0.54
N VAL A 81 -14.11 4.56 -0.58
CA VAL A 81 -13.76 5.55 0.45
C VAL A 81 -14.36 5.16 1.80
N TYR A 82 -15.64 4.80 1.85
CA TYR A 82 -16.31 4.37 3.08
C TYR A 82 -15.61 3.15 3.70
N GLN A 83 -15.31 2.15 2.89
CA GLN A 83 -14.60 0.93 3.31
C GLN A 83 -13.20 1.27 3.85
N ALA A 84 -12.42 2.08 3.13
CA ALA A 84 -11.09 2.49 3.57
C ALA A 84 -11.13 3.31 4.88
N LEU A 85 -12.11 4.19 5.06
CA LEU A 85 -12.28 4.96 6.31
C LEU A 85 -12.70 4.08 7.49
N ARG A 86 -13.50 3.04 7.25
CA ARG A 86 -13.85 2.04 8.25
C ARG A 86 -12.61 1.25 8.67
N GLU A 87 -11.87 0.71 7.72
CA GLU A 87 -10.65 -0.06 7.96
C GLU A 87 -9.56 0.77 8.63
N ARG A 88 -9.36 2.03 8.24
CA ARG A 88 -8.50 2.97 8.96
C ARG A 88 -8.84 3.05 10.45
N GLN A 89 -10.14 3.15 10.77
CA GLN A 89 -10.55 3.23 12.17
C GLN A 89 -10.31 1.93 12.93
N ILE A 90 -10.49 0.77 12.29
CA ILE A 90 -10.19 -0.53 12.88
C ILE A 90 -8.68 -0.60 13.17
N LEU A 91 -7.84 -0.31 12.18
CA LEU A 91 -6.37 -0.34 12.33
C LEU A 91 -5.87 0.58 13.45
N ARG A 92 -6.44 1.78 13.59
CA ARG A 92 -6.11 2.68 14.71
C ARG A 92 -6.47 2.12 16.08
N ARG A 93 -7.43 1.20 16.16
CA ARG A 93 -7.83 0.54 17.41
C ARG A 93 -7.03 -0.72 17.69
N THR A 94 -6.72 -1.49 16.64
CA THR A 94 -6.02 -2.77 16.77
C THR A 94 -4.51 -2.63 16.80
N ALA A 95 -3.97 -1.59 16.17
CA ALA A 95 -2.53 -1.29 16.13
C ALA A 95 -2.25 0.19 16.47
N PRO A 96 -2.66 0.69 17.67
CA PRO A 96 -2.53 2.11 18.03
C PRO A 96 -1.06 2.55 18.15
N HIS A 97 -0.14 1.64 18.38
CA HIS A 97 1.31 1.88 18.46
C HIS A 97 1.97 2.04 17.07
N LEU A 98 1.29 1.67 15.99
CA LEU A 98 1.79 1.78 14.61
C LEU A 98 1.00 2.76 13.77
N VAL A 99 -0.31 2.93 14.01
CA VAL A 99 -1.19 3.73 13.16
C VAL A 99 -1.60 5.00 13.88
N HIS A 100 -0.97 6.10 13.50
CA HIS A 100 -1.14 7.42 14.14
C HIS A 100 -1.96 8.35 13.28
N VAL A 101 -2.75 9.23 13.94
CA VAL A 101 -3.47 10.29 13.23
C VAL A 101 -2.47 11.28 12.63
N LEU A 102 -2.60 11.53 11.35
CA LEU A 102 -1.82 12.51 10.61
C LEU A 102 -2.75 13.61 10.06
N PRO A 103 -2.54 14.87 10.46
CA PRO A 103 -3.22 16.00 9.84
C PRO A 103 -2.65 16.27 8.43
N PHE A 104 -3.52 16.71 7.52
CA PHE A 104 -3.18 17.03 6.14
C PHE A 104 -3.61 18.44 5.78
N LEU A 105 -2.69 19.21 5.25
CA LEU A 105 -2.90 20.52 4.65
C LEU A 105 -3.18 20.38 3.16
N ILE A 106 -4.25 20.98 2.65
CA ILE A 106 -4.50 21.13 1.21
C ILE A 106 -4.47 22.63 0.90
N PRO A 107 -3.34 23.19 0.46
CA PRO A 107 -3.24 24.59 0.10
C PRO A 107 -4.13 24.92 -1.11
N ILE A 108 -4.79 26.07 -1.08
CA ILE A 108 -5.65 26.57 -2.16
C ILE A 108 -4.87 27.59 -2.97
N PHE A 109 -4.31 27.16 -4.08
CA PHE A 109 -3.56 27.99 -5.02
C PHE A 109 -4.51 28.60 -6.06
N THR A 110 -5.13 29.74 -5.75
CA THR A 110 -6.10 30.38 -6.65
C THR A 110 -5.55 31.56 -7.40
N LYS A 111 -4.43 32.14 -6.96
CA LYS A 111 -3.90 33.37 -7.54
C LYS A 111 -3.21 33.16 -8.89
N ASP A 112 -2.69 31.96 -9.14
CA ASP A 112 -1.94 31.61 -10.38
C ASP A 112 -2.65 30.61 -11.26
N GLY A 113 -3.96 30.38 -11.05
CA GLY A 113 -4.76 29.50 -11.90
C GLY A 113 -4.51 27.99 -11.69
N LEU A 114 -3.64 27.57 -10.77
CA LEU A 114 -3.45 26.15 -10.41
C LEU A 114 -4.72 25.53 -9.83
N MET A 115 -5.55 26.36 -9.17
CA MET A 115 -6.88 25.97 -8.71
C MET A 115 -7.87 27.10 -8.95
N ASN A 116 -8.90 26.88 -9.75
CA ASN A 116 -9.95 27.90 -9.94
C ASN A 116 -10.91 27.94 -8.73
N ARG A 117 -11.62 29.07 -8.57
CA ARG A 117 -12.56 29.29 -7.43
C ARG A 117 -13.70 28.26 -7.38
N ARG A 118 -14.12 27.69 -8.53
CA ARG A 118 -15.15 26.64 -8.58
C ARG A 118 -14.62 25.33 -8.03
N LEU A 119 -13.40 24.97 -8.38
CA LEU A 119 -12.73 23.78 -7.87
C LEU A 119 -12.47 23.89 -6.35
N ALA A 120 -12.07 25.07 -5.86
CA ALA A 120 -11.90 25.33 -4.43
C ALA A 120 -13.20 25.16 -3.62
N ARG A 121 -14.37 25.58 -4.18
CA ARG A 121 -15.69 25.34 -3.57
C ARG A 121 -16.10 23.87 -3.64
N ALA A 122 -15.85 23.19 -4.74
CA ALA A 122 -16.12 21.77 -4.92
C ALA A 122 -15.29 20.94 -3.92
N LEU A 123 -14.03 21.33 -3.64
CA LEU A 123 -13.19 20.72 -2.61
C LEU A 123 -13.81 20.83 -1.22
N GLY A 124 -14.42 21.99 -0.88
CA GLY A 124 -15.15 22.15 0.39
C GLY A 124 -16.31 21.15 0.51
N GLY A 125 -17.11 20.97 -0.55
CA GLY A 125 -18.16 19.95 -0.60
C GLY A 125 -17.61 18.52 -0.47
N ALA A 126 -16.47 18.23 -1.12
CA ALA A 126 -15.80 16.95 -1.00
C ALA A 126 -15.30 16.68 0.42
N MET A 127 -14.81 17.70 1.15
CA MET A 127 -14.41 17.58 2.56
C MET A 127 -15.59 17.21 3.46
N TRP A 128 -16.76 17.83 3.27
CA TRP A 128 -17.97 17.44 3.98
C TRP A 128 -18.40 16.01 3.63
N GLY A 129 -18.35 15.63 2.36
CA GLY A 129 -18.61 14.26 1.94
C GLY A 129 -17.66 13.27 2.60
N TYR A 130 -16.37 13.62 2.70
CA TYR A 130 -15.36 12.79 3.36
C TYR A 130 -15.63 12.63 4.87
N ASP A 131 -15.96 13.70 5.57
CA ASP A 131 -16.30 13.65 6.99
C ASP A 131 -17.54 12.77 7.23
N LEU A 132 -18.61 12.97 6.45
CA LEU A 132 -19.86 12.21 6.57
C LEU A 132 -19.68 10.71 6.24
N THR A 133 -18.83 10.36 5.27
CA THR A 133 -18.56 8.97 4.91
C THR A 133 -17.70 8.22 5.92
N GLY A 134 -17.16 8.88 6.92
CA GLY A 134 -16.39 8.24 7.99
C GLY A 134 -15.18 9.01 8.48
N GLY A 135 -14.91 10.21 7.94
CA GLY A 135 -13.86 11.10 8.43
C GLY A 135 -14.04 11.42 9.92
N LEU A 136 -15.27 11.68 10.34
CA LEU A 136 -15.64 11.94 11.73
C LEU A 136 -15.29 10.80 12.72
N ARG A 137 -15.13 9.57 12.26
CA ARG A 137 -14.67 8.45 13.11
C ARG A 137 -13.30 8.68 13.73
N ILE A 138 -12.50 9.59 13.16
CA ILE A 138 -11.21 9.99 13.73
C ILE A 138 -11.34 10.92 14.93
N GLY A 139 -12.56 11.44 15.19
CA GLY A 139 -12.86 12.38 16.27
C GLY A 139 -12.54 13.84 15.94
N LYS A 140 -12.22 14.15 14.68
CA LYS A 140 -11.85 15.50 14.23
C LYS A 140 -12.55 15.84 12.91
N ARG A 141 -12.97 17.09 12.74
CA ARG A 141 -13.56 17.62 11.50
C ARG A 141 -12.51 18.33 10.67
N HIS A 142 -12.72 18.37 9.36
CA HIS A 142 -11.96 19.29 8.51
C HIS A 142 -12.18 20.74 8.95
N LYS A 143 -11.18 21.57 8.69
CA LYS A 143 -11.23 23.02 8.93
C LYS A 143 -10.78 23.76 7.68
N ARG A 144 -11.36 24.92 7.44
CA ARG A 144 -10.81 25.87 6.50
C ARG A 144 -9.83 26.77 7.27
N LEU A 145 -8.63 26.92 6.74
CA LEU A 145 -7.57 27.73 7.30
C LEU A 145 -7.40 29.02 6.48
N THR A 146 -7.05 30.09 7.15
CA THR A 146 -6.54 31.31 6.54
C THR A 146 -5.15 31.06 5.93
N THR A 147 -4.63 32.02 5.17
CA THR A 147 -3.26 31.96 4.65
C THR A 147 -2.24 31.91 5.79
N ASP A 148 -2.43 32.70 6.86
CA ASP A 148 -1.50 32.72 7.99
C ASP A 148 -1.49 31.40 8.76
N GLU A 149 -2.66 30.80 9.00
CA GLU A 149 -2.75 29.49 9.63
C GLU A 149 -2.11 28.40 8.76
N ALA A 150 -2.26 28.46 7.44
CA ALA A 150 -1.61 27.52 6.53
C ALA A 150 -0.07 27.68 6.55
N MET A 151 0.42 28.94 6.55
CA MET A 151 1.85 29.25 6.65
C MET A 151 2.44 28.81 8.00
N ALA A 152 1.65 28.83 9.09
CA ALA A 152 2.14 28.31 10.37
C ALA A 152 2.46 26.80 10.30
N HIS A 153 1.74 26.04 9.50
CA HIS A 153 1.97 24.60 9.29
C HIS A 153 3.07 24.28 8.26
N MET A 154 3.31 25.16 7.32
CA MET A 154 4.34 24.99 6.28
C MET A 154 4.86 26.37 5.86
N PRO A 155 5.81 26.96 6.60
CA PRO A 155 6.29 28.34 6.42
C PRO A 155 6.93 28.62 5.05
N THR A 156 7.39 27.58 4.39
CA THR A 156 8.04 27.67 3.07
C THR A 156 7.05 27.80 1.92
N LEU A 157 5.75 27.68 2.14
CA LEU A 157 4.75 27.87 1.07
C LEU A 157 4.84 29.29 0.48
N ARG A 158 4.65 29.41 -0.84
CA ARG A 158 4.58 30.70 -1.54
C ARG A 158 3.32 31.46 -1.13
N ARG A 159 3.50 32.40 -0.20
CA ARG A 159 2.39 33.16 0.40
C ARG A 159 1.54 33.88 -0.63
N GLU A 160 2.17 34.46 -1.65
CA GLU A 160 1.49 35.21 -2.71
C GLU A 160 0.55 34.34 -3.56
N ARG A 161 0.76 33.02 -3.59
CA ARG A 161 -0.01 32.07 -4.38
C ARG A 161 -1.20 31.44 -3.65
N ILE A 162 -1.21 31.52 -2.31
CA ILE A 162 -2.19 30.84 -1.48
C ILE A 162 -3.34 31.79 -1.14
N ALA A 163 -4.59 31.27 -1.20
CA ALA A 163 -5.80 31.95 -0.74
C ALA A 163 -6.37 31.33 0.57
N GLY A 164 -5.63 30.43 1.20
CA GLY A 164 -6.01 29.65 2.37
C GLY A 164 -5.73 28.16 2.16
N ALA A 165 -6.24 27.34 3.06
CA ALA A 165 -6.10 25.89 2.96
C ALA A 165 -7.30 25.16 3.57
N TYR A 166 -7.38 23.85 3.33
CA TYR A 166 -8.17 22.93 4.14
C TYR A 166 -7.24 22.05 4.98
N LEU A 167 -7.63 21.84 6.23
CA LEU A 167 -7.04 20.88 7.16
C LEU A 167 -8.00 19.70 7.29
N TYR A 168 -7.54 18.49 7.01
CA TYR A 168 -8.30 17.27 7.26
C TYR A 168 -7.41 16.20 7.91
N TYR A 169 -7.97 15.05 8.24
CA TYR A 169 -7.26 14.05 9.02
C TYR A 169 -7.35 12.68 8.38
N ASP A 170 -6.20 12.05 8.27
CA ASP A 170 -6.04 10.64 7.93
C ASP A 170 -5.07 9.97 8.93
N ALA A 171 -4.40 8.89 8.56
CA ALA A 171 -3.44 8.23 9.43
C ALA A 171 -2.16 7.86 8.68
N GLN A 172 -1.08 7.76 9.43
CA GLN A 172 0.24 7.34 9.00
C GLN A 172 0.62 6.03 9.70
N THR A 173 1.42 5.22 9.04
CA THR A 173 2.02 4.00 9.60
C THR A 173 3.40 3.77 8.99
N ASP A 174 4.27 3.08 9.73
CA ASP A 174 5.39 2.37 9.11
C ASP A 174 4.83 1.10 8.47
N ASP A 175 4.77 1.09 7.14
CA ASP A 175 4.12 0.06 6.36
C ASP A 175 4.82 -1.31 6.52
N ALA A 176 6.16 -1.35 6.52
CA ALA A 176 6.92 -2.57 6.71
C ALA A 176 6.74 -3.14 8.13
N ARG A 177 6.75 -2.29 9.15
CA ARG A 177 6.49 -2.72 10.53
C ARG A 177 5.07 -3.22 10.73
N LEU A 178 4.09 -2.58 10.09
CA LEU A 178 2.71 -3.07 10.12
C LEU A 178 2.60 -4.48 9.56
N VAL A 179 3.24 -4.77 8.42
CA VAL A 179 3.28 -6.12 7.84
C VAL A 179 3.91 -7.11 8.79
N LEU A 180 5.07 -6.76 9.36
CA LEU A 180 5.78 -7.62 10.29
C LEU A 180 4.95 -7.93 11.55
N GLU A 181 4.26 -6.94 12.11
CA GLU A 181 3.41 -7.16 13.29
C GLU A 181 2.19 -8.02 12.97
N VAL A 182 1.60 -7.90 11.79
CA VAL A 182 0.52 -8.80 11.34
C VAL A 182 1.03 -10.23 11.20
N ALA A 183 2.23 -10.43 10.62
CA ALA A 183 2.87 -11.73 10.48
C ALA A 183 3.19 -12.36 11.87
N ARG A 184 3.74 -11.56 12.77
CA ARG A 184 4.05 -11.97 14.14
C ARG A 184 2.79 -12.36 14.92
N THR A 185 1.74 -11.55 14.82
CA THR A 185 0.43 -11.85 15.45
C THR A 185 -0.13 -13.17 14.92
N ALA A 186 -0.06 -13.41 13.60
CA ALA A 186 -0.50 -14.67 13.00
C ALA A 186 0.27 -15.88 13.59
N ALA A 187 1.58 -15.73 13.77
CA ALA A 187 2.43 -16.80 14.28
C ALA A 187 2.29 -16.96 15.81
N LEU A 188 2.53 -15.89 16.58
CA LEU A 188 2.65 -15.96 18.03
C LEU A 188 1.31 -16.17 18.73
N ASP A 189 0.26 -15.47 18.27
CA ASP A 189 -1.05 -15.50 18.94
C ASP A 189 -1.99 -16.57 18.36
N HIS A 190 -1.77 -16.98 17.10
CA HIS A 190 -2.68 -17.89 16.38
C HIS A 190 -2.00 -19.14 15.81
N GLY A 191 -0.67 -19.32 16.01
CA GLY A 191 0.05 -20.53 15.67
C GLY A 191 0.28 -20.76 14.16
N ALA A 192 0.21 -19.72 13.33
CA ALA A 192 0.58 -19.83 11.92
C ALA A 192 2.09 -20.10 11.78
N THR A 193 2.47 -20.94 10.83
CA THR A 193 3.87 -21.13 10.42
C THR A 193 4.22 -20.07 9.37
N VAL A 194 5.07 -19.10 9.72
CA VAL A 194 5.41 -17.95 8.88
C VAL A 194 6.89 -17.94 8.59
N VAL A 195 7.28 -18.10 7.29
CA VAL A 195 8.68 -18.29 6.92
C VAL A 195 9.05 -17.39 5.73
N ASN A 196 10.11 -16.60 5.91
CA ASN A 196 10.71 -15.79 4.85
C ASN A 196 11.87 -16.55 4.15
N ARG A 197 12.44 -15.95 3.08
CA ARG A 197 13.50 -16.54 2.24
C ARG A 197 13.16 -17.96 1.82
N THR A 198 11.90 -18.18 1.46
CA THR A 198 11.34 -19.47 1.07
C THR A 198 10.53 -19.26 -0.20
N ARG A 199 11.09 -19.73 -1.32
CA ARG A 199 10.56 -19.48 -2.66
C ARG A 199 9.66 -20.63 -3.12
N LEU A 200 8.46 -20.30 -3.60
CA LEU A 200 7.62 -21.25 -4.32
C LEU A 200 8.28 -21.64 -5.66
N THR A 201 8.35 -22.93 -5.96
CA THR A 201 8.93 -23.46 -7.20
C THR A 201 7.94 -24.28 -8.01
N ALA A 202 6.95 -24.90 -7.38
CA ALA A 202 5.89 -25.65 -8.07
C ALA A 202 4.60 -25.70 -7.24
N ILE A 203 3.47 -25.88 -7.92
CA ILE A 203 2.18 -26.25 -7.32
C ILE A 203 2.00 -27.76 -7.46
N THR A 204 1.76 -28.44 -6.34
CA THR A 204 1.49 -29.89 -6.33
C THR A 204 0.01 -30.17 -6.51
N LYS A 205 -0.30 -31.24 -7.28
CA LYS A 205 -1.67 -31.59 -7.66
C LYS A 205 -1.89 -33.09 -7.56
N ASP A 206 -3.12 -33.48 -7.28
CA ASP A 206 -3.55 -34.88 -7.35
C ASP A 206 -3.78 -35.36 -8.78
N ALA A 207 -4.15 -36.63 -8.93
CA ALA A 207 -4.44 -37.23 -10.23
C ALA A 207 -5.63 -36.62 -10.97
N ALA A 208 -6.51 -35.90 -10.26
CA ALA A 208 -7.64 -35.15 -10.80
C ALA A 208 -7.26 -33.71 -11.19
N GLY A 209 -6.01 -33.30 -11.00
CA GLY A 209 -5.49 -31.96 -11.27
C GLY A 209 -5.86 -30.93 -10.20
N LYS A 210 -6.32 -31.35 -9.03
CA LYS A 210 -6.62 -30.43 -7.93
C LYS A 210 -5.40 -30.18 -7.06
N VAL A 211 -5.24 -28.93 -6.59
CA VAL A 211 -4.15 -28.53 -5.74
C VAL A 211 -4.13 -29.32 -4.43
N THR A 212 -2.94 -29.81 -4.06
CA THR A 212 -2.67 -30.55 -2.82
C THR A 212 -1.58 -29.89 -1.98
N GLY A 213 -0.98 -28.83 -2.48
CA GLY A 213 0.07 -28.09 -1.81
C GLY A 213 1.03 -27.43 -2.79
N ALA A 214 2.28 -27.34 -2.41
CA ALA A 214 3.33 -26.72 -3.21
C ALA A 214 4.71 -27.26 -2.86
N THR A 215 5.68 -27.10 -3.77
CA THR A 215 7.09 -27.27 -3.50
C THR A 215 7.73 -25.90 -3.30
N VAL A 216 8.52 -25.76 -2.25
CA VAL A 216 9.26 -24.54 -1.95
C VAL A 216 10.75 -24.82 -1.79
N GLU A 217 11.57 -23.81 -2.03
CA GLU A 217 13.01 -23.86 -1.82
C GLU A 217 13.43 -22.86 -0.72
N ALA A 218 14.22 -23.37 0.22
CA ALA A 218 14.81 -22.58 1.30
C ALA A 218 16.19 -23.18 1.69
N ASP A 219 17.21 -22.32 1.81
CA ASP A 219 18.57 -22.71 2.25
C ASP A 219 19.14 -23.90 1.44
N GLY A 220 18.88 -23.93 0.12
CA GLY A 220 19.32 -25.00 -0.79
C GLY A 220 18.55 -26.33 -0.64
N ARG A 221 17.49 -26.36 0.16
CA ARG A 221 16.62 -27.53 0.35
C ARG A 221 15.30 -27.34 -0.41
N SER A 222 14.82 -28.38 -1.04
CA SER A 222 13.47 -28.46 -1.59
C SER A 222 12.55 -29.10 -0.53
N ILE A 223 11.44 -28.43 -0.24
CA ILE A 223 10.47 -28.86 0.78
C ILE A 223 9.10 -28.98 0.12
N GLU A 224 8.46 -30.14 0.24
CA GLU A 224 7.07 -30.32 -0.15
C GLU A 224 6.14 -29.91 0.99
N VAL A 225 5.30 -28.92 0.74
CA VAL A 225 4.33 -28.42 1.71
C VAL A 225 2.93 -28.90 1.32
N ARG A 226 2.33 -29.74 2.16
CA ARG A 226 0.96 -30.25 1.93
C ARG A 226 -0.06 -29.25 2.44
N ALA A 227 -1.01 -28.87 1.57
CA ALA A 227 -2.08 -27.94 1.94
C ALA A 227 -3.36 -28.23 1.14
N LYS A 228 -4.52 -28.05 1.79
CA LYS A 228 -5.84 -28.22 1.14
C LYS A 228 -6.15 -27.07 0.17
N VAL A 229 -5.67 -25.87 0.49
CA VAL A 229 -5.85 -24.65 -0.31
C VAL A 229 -4.53 -23.90 -0.42
N VAL A 230 -4.21 -23.42 -1.61
CA VAL A 230 -3.08 -22.50 -1.84
C VAL A 230 -3.63 -21.15 -2.22
N VAL A 231 -3.16 -20.10 -1.52
CA VAL A 231 -3.54 -18.70 -1.76
C VAL A 231 -2.35 -17.95 -2.32
N ASN A 232 -2.46 -17.49 -3.55
CA ASN A 232 -1.51 -16.62 -4.22
C ASN A 232 -1.78 -15.14 -3.84
N ALA A 233 -0.92 -14.58 -2.99
CA ALA A 233 -0.95 -13.19 -2.55
C ALA A 233 0.35 -12.44 -2.90
N THR A 234 0.97 -12.81 -4.04
CA THR A 234 2.32 -12.36 -4.43
C THR A 234 2.34 -11.00 -5.15
N GLY A 235 1.21 -10.28 -5.20
CA GLY A 235 1.13 -8.92 -5.73
C GLY A 235 1.50 -8.85 -7.22
N VAL A 236 2.56 -8.12 -7.58
CA VAL A 236 2.97 -7.95 -9.00
C VAL A 236 3.49 -9.23 -9.62
N TRP A 237 3.87 -10.24 -8.83
CA TRP A 237 4.32 -11.56 -9.27
C TRP A 237 3.18 -12.61 -9.31
N SER A 238 1.95 -12.16 -9.21
CA SER A 238 0.79 -13.08 -9.16
C SER A 238 0.67 -13.91 -10.42
N ASP A 239 1.00 -13.36 -11.57
CA ASP A 239 0.92 -14.07 -12.84
C ASP A 239 2.02 -15.13 -12.99
N ASP A 240 3.21 -14.94 -12.37
CA ASP A 240 4.27 -15.96 -12.32
C ASP A 240 3.80 -17.20 -11.54
N VAL A 241 3.14 -17.00 -10.40
CA VAL A 241 2.57 -18.11 -9.62
C VAL A 241 1.44 -18.79 -10.36
N ARG A 242 0.62 -18.03 -11.10
CA ARG A 242 -0.41 -18.60 -11.96
C ARG A 242 0.18 -19.41 -13.10
N ALA A 243 1.32 -18.99 -13.66
CA ALA A 243 2.03 -19.77 -14.68
C ALA A 243 2.51 -21.13 -14.13
N LEU A 244 2.98 -21.18 -12.87
CA LEU A 244 3.33 -22.44 -12.21
C LEU A 244 2.11 -23.37 -11.99
N ASP A 245 0.92 -22.77 -11.78
CA ASP A 245 -0.32 -23.52 -11.61
C ASP A 245 -0.97 -23.89 -12.94
N GLU A 246 -1.18 -22.92 -13.82
CA GLU A 246 -2.01 -23.08 -15.02
C GLU A 246 -1.18 -23.49 -16.26
N GLY A 247 0.17 -23.42 -16.19
CA GLY A 247 1.08 -23.72 -17.30
C GLY A 247 1.22 -22.60 -18.32
N GLU A 248 0.48 -21.49 -18.14
CA GLU A 248 0.50 -20.35 -19.03
C GLU A 248 0.47 -19.05 -18.20
N HIS A 249 1.26 -18.05 -18.63
CA HIS A 249 1.32 -16.73 -17.98
C HIS A 249 0.13 -15.87 -18.48
N PRO A 250 -0.84 -15.53 -17.61
CA PRO A 250 -2.10 -14.93 -18.06
C PRO A 250 -1.97 -13.43 -18.39
N ASP A 251 -0.85 -12.78 -18.07
CA ASP A 251 -0.61 -11.35 -18.27
C ASP A 251 -1.76 -10.46 -17.76
N SER A 252 -2.30 -10.79 -16.60
CA SER A 252 -3.47 -10.14 -16.01
C SER A 252 -3.14 -8.93 -15.14
N ILE A 253 -1.87 -8.80 -14.72
CA ILE A 253 -1.38 -7.68 -13.90
C ILE A 253 -0.74 -6.62 -14.78
N ARG A 254 -1.07 -5.35 -14.50
CA ARG A 254 -0.43 -4.18 -15.08
C ARG A 254 0.27 -3.40 -13.97
N PRO A 255 1.60 -3.53 -13.83
CA PRO A 255 2.33 -2.80 -12.81
C PRO A 255 2.26 -1.30 -13.03
N ALA A 256 2.00 -0.53 -11.97
CA ALA A 256 2.09 0.93 -11.99
C ALA A 256 3.13 1.41 -11.00
N LYS A 257 4.18 2.06 -11.49
CA LYS A 257 5.28 2.56 -10.66
C LYS A 257 4.88 3.80 -9.89
N GLY A 258 5.21 3.82 -8.60
CA GLY A 258 5.11 4.99 -7.72
C GLY A 258 6.44 5.24 -7.02
N VAL A 259 6.98 6.44 -7.21
CA VAL A 259 8.28 6.84 -6.66
C VAL A 259 8.10 7.91 -5.60
N HIS A 260 8.91 7.84 -4.56
CA HIS A 260 9.07 8.88 -3.56
C HIS A 260 10.54 9.28 -3.47
N ILE A 261 10.77 10.55 -3.15
CA ILE A 261 12.09 11.09 -2.80
C ILE A 261 12.07 11.60 -1.37
N THR A 262 13.19 11.59 -0.69
CA THR A 262 13.39 12.23 0.62
C THR A 262 14.35 13.40 0.50
N VAL A 263 14.07 14.45 1.25
CA VAL A 263 14.90 15.63 1.39
C VAL A 263 15.01 16.00 2.87
N PRO A 264 16.04 16.77 3.32
CA PRO A 264 16.09 17.30 4.68
C PRO A 264 14.83 18.09 5.01
N TRP A 265 14.27 17.89 6.21
CA TRP A 265 13.05 18.57 6.64
C TRP A 265 13.20 20.10 6.64
N ASP A 266 14.38 20.63 6.95
CA ASP A 266 14.66 22.07 6.99
C ASP A 266 14.39 22.79 5.67
N LEU A 267 14.42 22.09 4.53
CA LEU A 267 14.08 22.64 3.22
C LEU A 267 12.56 22.82 3.01
N VAL A 268 11.75 22.07 3.73
CA VAL A 268 10.29 22.06 3.57
C VAL A 268 9.55 22.63 4.78
N ARG A 269 10.01 22.31 5.99
CA ARG A 269 9.53 22.78 7.30
C ARG A 269 8.04 22.53 7.56
N ASN A 270 7.50 21.48 6.99
CA ASN A 270 6.11 21.09 7.26
C ASN A 270 6.02 20.36 8.61
N ASP A 271 5.12 20.77 9.51
CA ASP A 271 4.82 20.08 10.77
C ASP A 271 3.72 19.00 10.61
N ILE A 272 2.91 19.12 9.56
CA ILE A 272 1.86 18.19 9.16
C ILE A 272 2.06 17.76 7.70
N ALA A 273 1.34 16.75 7.25
CA ALA A 273 1.38 16.36 5.84
C ALA A 273 0.74 17.44 4.95
N ALA A 274 1.21 17.57 3.72
CA ALA A 274 0.58 18.43 2.73
C ALA A 274 0.24 17.67 1.44
N VAL A 275 -0.81 18.09 0.74
CA VAL A 275 -1.22 17.59 -0.57
C VAL A 275 -0.96 18.71 -1.58
N ILE A 276 0.07 18.56 -2.38
CA ILE A 276 0.54 19.59 -3.29
C ILE A 276 0.15 19.23 -4.73
N PRO A 277 -0.59 20.11 -5.45
CA PRO A 277 -0.91 19.88 -6.84
C PRO A 277 0.33 19.97 -7.73
N VAL A 278 0.41 19.13 -8.75
CA VAL A 278 1.52 19.14 -9.70
C VAL A 278 1.20 20.13 -10.83
N PRO A 279 2.04 21.13 -11.10
CA PRO A 279 1.84 22.05 -12.20
C PRO A 279 1.74 21.31 -13.54
N GLY A 280 0.66 21.58 -14.30
CA GLY A 280 0.42 20.94 -15.60
C GLY A 280 -0.16 19.52 -15.54
N ASP A 281 -0.48 19.01 -14.32
CA ASP A 281 -1.11 17.70 -14.12
C ASP A 281 -2.37 17.84 -13.24
N LYS A 282 -3.29 16.89 -13.37
CA LYS A 282 -4.49 16.80 -12.50
C LYS A 282 -4.20 16.09 -11.17
N ARG A 283 -3.01 15.55 -11.02
CA ARG A 283 -2.57 14.81 -9.84
C ARG A 283 -1.96 15.72 -8.79
N SER A 284 -1.85 15.20 -7.59
CA SER A 284 -1.15 15.83 -6.46
C SER A 284 -0.16 14.83 -5.86
N VAL A 285 0.85 15.35 -5.21
CA VAL A 285 1.81 14.57 -4.43
C VAL A 285 1.59 14.83 -2.94
N PHE A 286 1.93 13.84 -2.12
CA PHE A 286 2.03 14.00 -0.67
C PHE A 286 3.41 14.56 -0.32
N VAL A 287 3.44 15.42 0.68
CA VAL A 287 4.64 15.97 1.30
C VAL A 287 4.51 15.68 2.79
N VAL A 288 5.29 14.76 3.30
CA VAL A 288 5.08 14.22 4.65
C VAL A 288 6.38 14.20 5.42
N ARG A 289 6.35 14.75 6.63
CA ARG A 289 7.48 14.72 7.56
C ARG A 289 7.71 13.30 8.09
N TRP A 290 8.97 12.90 8.15
CA TRP A 290 9.41 11.63 8.73
C TRP A 290 10.73 11.84 9.50
N GLY A 291 10.63 12.09 10.79
CA GLY A 291 11.79 12.48 11.61
C GLY A 291 12.40 13.81 11.13
N ASP A 292 13.69 13.77 10.79
CA ASP A 292 14.47 14.91 10.27
C ASP A 292 14.42 15.02 8.74
N SER A 293 13.60 14.22 8.09
CA SER A 293 13.39 14.24 6.65
C SER A 293 11.94 14.55 6.30
N THR A 294 11.73 14.96 5.06
CA THR A 294 10.41 15.03 4.42
C THR A 294 10.44 14.16 3.18
N TYR A 295 9.47 13.23 3.05
CA TYR A 295 9.30 12.53 1.79
C TYR A 295 8.22 13.18 0.92
N ILE A 296 8.46 13.12 -0.39
CA ILE A 296 7.62 13.72 -1.42
C ILE A 296 7.27 12.61 -2.42
N GLY A 297 6.00 12.41 -2.69
CA GLY A 297 5.50 11.37 -3.61
C GLY A 297 3.98 11.31 -3.65
N THR A 298 3.43 10.63 -4.61
CA THR A 298 4.07 9.62 -5.44
C THR A 298 3.84 9.93 -6.91
N THR A 299 4.70 9.42 -7.76
CA THR A 299 4.42 9.31 -9.20
C THR A 299 3.38 8.22 -9.46
N ASP A 300 2.84 8.15 -10.67
CA ASP A 300 1.90 7.11 -11.11
C ASP A 300 2.09 6.90 -12.62
N THR A 301 2.99 5.99 -12.98
CA THR A 301 3.41 5.72 -14.36
C THR A 301 3.27 4.24 -14.69
N ASP A 302 2.89 3.94 -15.93
CA ASP A 302 2.95 2.57 -16.45
C ASP A 302 4.38 2.04 -16.34
N TYR A 303 4.54 0.75 -16.09
CA TYR A 303 5.84 0.16 -15.88
C TYR A 303 5.97 -1.16 -16.64
N GLU A 304 7.01 -1.23 -17.48
CA GLU A 304 7.34 -2.40 -18.32
C GLU A 304 8.76 -2.94 -18.02
N GLY A 305 9.43 -2.40 -16.99
CA GLY A 305 10.75 -2.82 -16.58
C GLY A 305 10.76 -4.03 -15.66
N ASP A 306 11.93 -4.32 -15.07
CA ASP A 306 12.10 -5.39 -14.10
C ASP A 306 11.23 -5.15 -12.85
N VAL A 307 10.31 -6.09 -12.57
CA VAL A 307 9.39 -6.01 -11.44
C VAL A 307 10.07 -6.30 -10.11
N ASP A 308 11.25 -6.93 -10.12
CA ASP A 308 12.01 -7.23 -8.91
C ASP A 308 12.75 -6.00 -8.39
N GLU A 309 13.27 -5.13 -9.30
CA GLU A 309 14.06 -3.95 -8.94
C GLU A 309 13.54 -2.67 -9.63
N PRO A 310 12.35 -2.19 -9.30
CA PRO A 310 11.86 -0.94 -9.86
C PRO A 310 12.71 0.24 -9.40
N MET A 311 13.24 1.01 -10.35
CA MET A 311 14.15 2.11 -10.09
C MET A 311 13.46 3.48 -10.16
N CYS A 312 13.94 4.42 -9.34
CA CYS A 312 13.66 5.85 -9.49
C CYS A 312 14.43 6.37 -10.71
N THR A 313 13.75 7.00 -11.65
CA THR A 313 14.35 7.59 -12.84
C THR A 313 14.49 9.11 -12.71
N ARG A 314 15.24 9.73 -13.62
CA ARG A 314 15.37 11.19 -13.70
C ARG A 314 14.01 11.87 -13.86
N GLU A 315 13.16 11.31 -14.70
CA GLU A 315 11.81 11.83 -14.98
C GLU A 315 10.92 11.81 -13.73
N ASP A 316 11.04 10.76 -12.89
CA ASP A 316 10.35 10.69 -11.60
C ASP A 316 10.81 11.83 -10.67
N VAL A 317 12.13 12.04 -10.58
CA VAL A 317 12.73 13.11 -9.76
C VAL A 317 12.27 14.48 -10.25
N GLU A 318 12.36 14.75 -11.56
CA GLU A 318 11.96 16.02 -12.16
C GLU A 318 10.45 16.30 -11.93
N TYR A 319 9.61 15.26 -12.02
CA TYR A 319 8.19 15.38 -11.73
C TYR A 319 7.92 15.79 -10.28
N LEU A 320 8.58 15.16 -9.32
CA LEU A 320 8.40 15.42 -7.89
C LEU A 320 8.98 16.78 -7.49
N LEU A 321 10.15 17.13 -8.01
CA LEU A 321 10.76 18.45 -7.80
C LEU A 321 9.92 19.58 -8.41
N ARG A 322 9.34 19.39 -9.60
CA ARG A 322 8.41 20.36 -10.18
C ARG A 322 7.19 20.59 -9.30
N ALA A 323 6.66 19.53 -8.66
CA ALA A 323 5.54 19.66 -7.76
C ALA A 323 5.88 20.51 -6.53
N ILE A 324 6.93 20.15 -5.81
CA ILE A 324 7.30 20.84 -4.56
C ILE A 324 7.80 22.27 -4.83
N ASN A 325 8.66 22.49 -5.81
CA ASN A 325 9.19 23.80 -6.15
C ASN A 325 8.11 24.75 -6.69
N GLY A 326 7.04 24.19 -7.25
CA GLY A 326 5.85 24.96 -7.60
C GLY A 326 5.09 25.53 -6.40
N ALA A 327 5.25 24.96 -5.22
CA ALA A 327 4.49 25.31 -4.03
C ALA A 327 5.27 26.11 -2.99
N ILE A 328 6.61 25.94 -2.91
CA ILE A 328 7.45 26.54 -1.86
C ILE A 328 8.31 27.68 -2.39
N GLU A 329 8.71 28.58 -1.48
CA GLU A 329 9.80 29.52 -1.69
C GLU A 329 11.14 28.76 -1.67
N GLY A 330 12.11 29.25 -2.43
CA GLY A 330 13.35 28.52 -2.63
C GLY A 330 13.26 27.45 -3.72
N THR A 331 14.33 26.69 -3.88
CA THR A 331 14.44 25.64 -4.91
C THR A 331 15.12 24.43 -4.31
N ILE A 332 14.43 23.31 -4.33
CA ILE A 332 14.99 21.98 -4.02
C ILE A 332 15.50 21.38 -5.33
N THR A 333 16.72 20.87 -5.32
CA THR A 333 17.41 20.29 -6.47
C THR A 333 17.61 18.79 -6.30
N ALA A 334 18.08 18.11 -7.33
CA ALA A 334 18.44 16.70 -7.23
C ALA A 334 19.59 16.43 -6.23
N ALA A 335 20.44 17.43 -5.99
CA ALA A 335 21.54 17.32 -5.01
C ALA A 335 21.07 17.33 -3.56
N ASP A 336 19.85 17.81 -3.30
CA ASP A 336 19.26 17.83 -1.96
C ASP A 336 18.54 16.52 -1.61
N ILE A 337 18.44 15.57 -2.56
CA ILE A 337 17.77 14.29 -2.35
C ILE A 337 18.67 13.37 -1.54
N THR A 338 18.17 12.95 -0.38
CA THR A 338 18.88 12.05 0.56
C THR A 338 18.53 10.58 0.39
N GLY A 339 17.44 10.29 -0.30
CA GLY A 339 17.02 8.91 -0.57
C GLY A 339 15.84 8.85 -1.51
N THR A 340 15.64 7.65 -2.09
CA THR A 340 14.50 7.38 -2.99
C THR A 340 13.98 5.98 -2.74
N TRP A 341 12.69 5.75 -3.03
CA TRP A 341 12.16 4.40 -3.18
C TRP A 341 11.11 4.35 -4.29
N ALA A 342 11.06 3.21 -4.97
CA ALA A 342 10.09 2.92 -6.01
C ALA A 342 9.32 1.64 -5.65
N GLY A 343 8.00 1.67 -5.80
CA GLY A 343 7.13 0.51 -5.58
C GLY A 343 6.18 0.32 -6.75
N LEU A 344 5.77 -0.90 -6.98
CA LEU A 344 4.84 -1.28 -8.04
C LEU A 344 3.46 -1.60 -7.46
N ARG A 345 2.43 -0.98 -8.00
CA ARG A 345 1.03 -1.32 -7.67
C ARG A 345 0.58 -2.46 -8.56
N PRO A 346 0.08 -3.58 -8.01
CA PRO A 346 -0.42 -4.71 -8.79
C PRO A 346 -1.85 -4.41 -9.31
N LEU A 347 -1.96 -3.57 -10.33
CA LEU A 347 -3.27 -3.25 -10.91
C LEU A 347 -3.73 -4.39 -11.81
N VAL A 348 -5.00 -4.78 -11.67
CA VAL A 348 -5.61 -5.77 -12.55
C VAL A 348 -5.98 -5.10 -13.87
N LYS A 349 -5.57 -5.69 -14.99
CA LYS A 349 -5.94 -5.22 -16.33
C LYS A 349 -7.46 -5.21 -16.47
N ALA A 350 -8.01 -4.07 -16.96
CA ALA A 350 -9.41 -3.99 -17.37
C ALA A 350 -9.50 -4.23 -18.88
N ALA A 351 -10.64 -4.67 -19.35
CA ALA A 351 -10.91 -4.73 -20.78
C ALA A 351 -10.87 -3.29 -21.35
N GLY A 352 -9.88 -3.00 -22.21
CA GLY A 352 -9.67 -1.70 -22.86
C GLY A 352 -8.36 -1.01 -22.46
N ASN A 353 -8.01 0.07 -23.19
CA ASN A 353 -6.76 0.84 -23.04
C ASN A 353 -6.83 1.95 -21.96
N ALA A 354 -7.47 1.72 -20.81
CA ALA A 354 -7.50 2.69 -19.73
C ALA A 354 -6.07 2.95 -19.17
N ARG A 355 -5.76 4.21 -18.83
CA ARG A 355 -4.49 4.54 -18.16
C ARG A 355 -4.49 3.93 -16.75
N THR A 356 -3.30 3.56 -16.22
CA THR A 356 -3.15 3.02 -14.86
C THR A 356 -3.79 3.89 -13.78
N ALA A 357 -3.74 5.21 -13.96
CA ALA A 357 -4.36 6.18 -13.05
C ALA A 357 -5.89 6.06 -12.96
N ASP A 358 -6.54 5.49 -13.98
CA ASP A 358 -8.00 5.35 -14.10
C ASP A 358 -8.47 3.93 -13.74
N LEU A 359 -7.55 2.98 -13.51
CA LEU A 359 -7.89 1.62 -13.10
C LEU A 359 -8.40 1.58 -11.66
N SER A 360 -9.42 0.75 -11.43
CA SER A 360 -9.99 0.56 -10.10
C SER A 360 -8.93 0.04 -9.11
N ARG A 361 -8.98 0.55 -7.88
CA ARG A 361 -8.15 0.10 -6.75
C ARG A 361 -8.87 -0.95 -5.89
N MET A 362 -9.99 -1.50 -6.36
CA MET A 362 -10.65 -2.61 -5.71
C MET A 362 -9.82 -3.88 -5.88
N HIS A 363 -9.83 -4.73 -4.85
CA HIS A 363 -9.23 -6.05 -4.96
C HIS A 363 -10.12 -6.99 -5.78
N LYS A 364 -9.50 -8.00 -6.37
CA LYS A 364 -10.17 -9.07 -7.08
C LYS A 364 -9.66 -10.41 -6.56
N VAL A 365 -10.59 -11.28 -6.20
CA VAL A 365 -10.32 -12.67 -5.83
C VAL A 365 -10.76 -13.56 -6.97
N THR A 366 -9.90 -14.48 -7.40
CA THR A 366 -10.17 -15.45 -8.46
C THR A 366 -9.69 -16.83 -8.04
N SER A 367 -10.33 -17.88 -8.55
CA SER A 367 -9.88 -19.26 -8.37
C SER A 367 -9.54 -19.85 -9.73
N SER A 368 -8.41 -20.54 -9.82
CA SER A 368 -8.04 -21.32 -11.01
C SER A 368 -8.85 -22.62 -11.12
N GLY A 369 -8.74 -23.29 -12.25
CA GLY A 369 -9.37 -24.61 -12.46
C GLY A 369 -8.86 -25.69 -11.50
N THR A 370 -7.63 -25.55 -11.00
CA THR A 370 -6.99 -26.47 -10.04
C THR A 370 -7.43 -26.20 -8.59
N GLY A 371 -7.92 -25.00 -8.29
CA GLY A 371 -8.35 -24.57 -6.96
C GLY A 371 -7.40 -23.58 -6.24
N VAL A 372 -6.36 -23.11 -6.91
CA VAL A 372 -5.52 -22.02 -6.37
C VAL A 372 -6.31 -20.72 -6.35
N ILE A 373 -6.31 -20.03 -5.22
CA ILE A 373 -7.00 -18.73 -5.03
C ILE A 373 -5.98 -17.60 -5.20
N SER A 374 -6.22 -16.67 -6.11
CA SER A 374 -5.37 -15.49 -6.32
C SER A 374 -6.07 -14.22 -5.85
N ILE A 375 -5.36 -13.37 -5.07
CA ILE A 375 -5.85 -12.09 -4.56
C ILE A 375 -4.97 -10.98 -5.12
N ASN A 376 -5.57 -10.10 -5.94
CA ASN A 376 -4.86 -9.06 -6.67
C ASN A 376 -5.49 -7.68 -6.44
N GLY A 377 -4.69 -6.61 -6.59
CA GLY A 377 -5.16 -5.23 -6.39
C GLY A 377 -5.31 -4.85 -4.92
N GLY A 378 -6.27 -3.97 -4.62
CA GLY A 378 -6.53 -3.52 -3.26
C GLY A 378 -5.56 -2.46 -2.74
N LYS A 379 -5.57 -2.23 -1.44
CA LYS A 379 -4.76 -1.23 -0.74
C LYS A 379 -4.28 -1.75 0.61
N LEU A 380 -3.14 -1.24 1.08
CA LEU A 380 -2.67 -1.49 2.45
C LEU A 380 -3.76 -1.20 3.50
N THR A 381 -4.50 -0.10 3.36
CA THR A 381 -5.58 0.27 4.30
C THR A 381 -6.67 -0.79 4.42
N THR A 382 -6.99 -1.50 3.33
CA THR A 382 -8.13 -2.43 3.25
C THR A 382 -7.72 -3.90 3.28
N TYR A 383 -6.50 -4.20 3.74
CA TYR A 383 -5.96 -5.56 3.69
C TYR A 383 -6.83 -6.59 4.43
N ARG A 384 -7.50 -6.19 5.53
CA ARG A 384 -8.37 -7.09 6.28
C ARG A 384 -9.60 -7.54 5.45
N GLU A 385 -10.19 -6.62 4.70
CA GLU A 385 -11.30 -6.92 3.78
C GLU A 385 -10.85 -7.78 2.58
N MET A 386 -9.56 -7.72 2.23
CA MET A 386 -8.98 -8.58 1.20
C MET A 386 -8.74 -9.99 1.74
N ALA A 387 -8.43 -10.11 3.01
CA ALA A 387 -8.09 -11.36 3.68
C ALA A 387 -9.33 -12.17 4.12
N ALA A 388 -10.45 -11.50 4.42
CA ALA A 388 -11.69 -12.11 4.87
C ALA A 388 -12.44 -12.75 3.71
#